data_f8e649f43cee5ced0e06db0db8d1541a
#
_entry.id   f8e649f43cee5ced0e06db0db8d1541a
#
_cell.length_a   1.000
_cell.length_b   1.000
_cell.length_c   1.000
_cell.angle_alpha   90.00
_cell.angle_beta   90.00
_cell.angle_gamma   90.00
#
_symmetry.space_group_name_H-M   'P 1'
#
loop_
_entity.id
_entity.type
_entity.pdbx_description
1 polymer ?
#
loop_
_entity_poly.entity_id
_entity_poly.type
_entity_poly.pdbx_seq_one_letter_code
_entity_poly.pdbx_strand_id
1 'polypeptide(L)'
;SVQKIYNFPERGYLYDRNNKLIVSNQPYYDLLIVPNDVNINDSVNIASDLNISVSDFNIKFNKARKFSTLKASIFISSLSKEEYAKIQEKMWRLSGFFVQKNSKRKYNYSTAANLFGYISEVNDYEIRNNSYYRSGEMIGRQGLEKTYESTLRGEKGVNYFQKDKFNRIIGKYNNGIYDTLPTVSKKLKLTLDISLQTYGDSLMNNKYGSVV
;
A
#
# COMPACT_ATOMS: atom_id res chain seq x y z
N SER A 1 22.00 -2.31 -17.66
CA SER A 1 21.87 -2.72 -16.25
C SER A 1 20.55 -3.43 -16.01
N VAL A 2 20.45 -4.19 -14.90
CA VAL A 2 19.23 -4.93 -14.53
C VAL A 2 18.62 -4.30 -13.29
N GLN A 3 17.31 -4.04 -13.33
CA GLN A 3 16.53 -3.56 -12.19
C GLN A 3 15.62 -4.67 -11.68
N LYS A 4 15.58 -4.85 -10.34
CA LYS A 4 14.64 -5.73 -9.66
C LYS A 4 13.41 -4.90 -9.23
N ILE A 5 12.22 -5.37 -9.60
CA ILE A 5 10.95 -4.82 -9.12
C ILE A 5 10.26 -5.93 -8.33
N TYR A 6 9.87 -5.62 -7.09
CA TYR A 6 9.22 -6.58 -6.21
C TYR A 6 7.71 -6.44 -6.33
N ASN A 7 7.03 -7.60 -6.44
CA ASN A 7 5.58 -7.69 -6.42
C ASN A 7 5.15 -8.29 -5.08
N PHE A 8 4.29 -7.59 -4.35
CA PHE A 8 3.82 -8.01 -3.05
C PHE A 8 2.46 -8.67 -3.18
N PRO A 9 2.23 -9.83 -2.54
CA PRO A 9 0.89 -10.38 -2.43
C PRO A 9 0.06 -9.50 -1.48
N GLU A 10 -1.26 -9.54 -1.63
CA GLU A 10 -2.15 -8.92 -0.63
C GLU A 10 -2.00 -9.65 0.70
N ARG A 11 -1.95 -8.90 1.81
CA ARG A 11 -1.83 -9.47 3.16
C ARG A 11 -3.06 -10.31 3.52
N GLY A 12 -2.87 -11.47 4.16
CA GLY A 12 -3.93 -12.41 4.51
C GLY A 12 -5.01 -11.81 5.38
N TYR A 13 -6.25 -12.25 5.20
CA TYR A 13 -7.41 -11.81 5.97
C TYR A 13 -7.51 -12.58 7.30
N LEU A 14 -8.11 -11.93 8.32
CA LEU A 14 -8.46 -12.59 9.57
C LEU A 14 -9.97 -12.79 9.65
N TYR A 15 -10.37 -14.01 10.02
CA TYR A 15 -11.77 -14.38 10.20
C TYR A 15 -11.99 -14.90 11.63
N ASP A 16 -13.18 -14.70 12.17
CA ASP A 16 -13.60 -15.34 13.41
C ASP A 16 -13.97 -16.83 13.20
N ARG A 17 -14.38 -17.51 14.28
CA ARG A 17 -14.83 -18.91 14.21
C ARG A 17 -16.02 -19.13 13.30
N ASN A 18 -16.86 -18.11 13.11
CA ASN A 18 -18.09 -18.15 12.32
C ASN A 18 -17.87 -17.65 10.87
N ASN A 19 -16.60 -17.47 10.44
CA ASN A 19 -16.19 -16.92 9.15
C ASN A 19 -16.60 -15.45 8.94
N LYS A 20 -16.84 -14.67 10.02
CA LYS A 20 -16.99 -13.22 9.91
C LYS A 20 -15.62 -12.58 9.67
N LEU A 21 -15.56 -11.67 8.71
CA LEU A 21 -14.33 -10.97 8.34
C LEU A 21 -13.97 -9.91 9.39
N ILE A 22 -12.88 -10.13 10.11
CA ILE A 22 -12.41 -9.24 11.18
C ILE A 22 -11.44 -8.20 10.63
N VAL A 23 -10.41 -8.66 9.90
CA VAL A 23 -9.39 -7.78 9.32
C VAL A 23 -9.27 -8.06 7.84
N SER A 24 -9.37 -7.01 7.05
CA SER A 24 -9.32 -7.02 5.59
C SER A 24 -8.30 -6.04 5.05
N ASN A 25 -8.20 -5.97 3.73
CA ASN A 25 -7.42 -4.96 3.03
C ASN A 25 -8.37 -4.05 2.27
N GLN A 26 -8.16 -2.76 2.39
CA GLN A 26 -8.89 -1.75 1.63
C GLN A 26 -7.95 -1.18 0.56
N PRO A 27 -8.25 -1.34 -0.72
CA PRO A 27 -7.45 -0.75 -1.77
C PRO A 27 -7.58 0.78 -1.75
N TYR A 28 -6.48 1.46 -2.02
CA TYR A 28 -6.42 2.88 -2.30
C TYR A 28 -5.44 3.12 -3.44
N TYR A 29 -5.46 4.31 -4.00
CA TYR A 29 -4.66 4.65 -5.14
C TYR A 29 -3.84 5.90 -4.85
N ASP A 30 -2.57 5.88 -5.25
CA ASP A 30 -1.71 7.05 -5.24
C ASP A 30 -1.52 7.52 -6.67
N LEU A 31 -1.72 8.81 -6.90
CA LEU A 31 -1.35 9.45 -8.15
C LEU A 31 0.10 9.90 -8.04
N LEU A 32 0.94 9.37 -8.90
CA LEU A 32 2.35 9.72 -8.96
C LEU A 32 2.60 10.66 -10.13
N ILE A 33 3.69 11.42 -10.04
CA ILE A 33 4.15 12.35 -11.07
C ILE A 33 5.63 12.16 -11.36
N VAL A 34 6.01 12.22 -12.64
CA VAL A 34 7.38 12.44 -13.11
C VAL A 34 7.44 13.86 -13.67
N PRO A 35 8.03 14.84 -12.95
CA PRO A 35 7.91 16.23 -13.33
C PRO A 35 8.47 16.58 -14.70
N ASN A 36 9.48 15.85 -15.18
CA ASN A 36 10.10 16.07 -16.49
C ASN A 36 9.15 15.75 -17.66
N ASP A 37 8.17 14.88 -17.44
CA ASP A 37 7.25 14.40 -18.47
C ASP A 37 5.93 15.20 -18.49
N VAL A 38 5.80 16.21 -17.60
CA VAL A 38 4.61 17.06 -17.49
C VAL A 38 4.82 18.37 -18.25
N ASN A 39 3.88 18.71 -19.14
CA ASN A 39 3.84 20.02 -19.76
C ASN A 39 3.24 21.06 -18.79
N ILE A 40 4.08 21.90 -18.21
CA ILE A 40 3.66 22.90 -17.21
C ILE A 40 2.73 23.98 -17.78
N ASN A 41 2.77 24.22 -19.10
CA ASN A 41 1.87 25.17 -19.76
C ASN A 41 0.40 24.75 -19.68
N ASP A 42 0.15 23.46 -19.47
CA ASP A 42 -1.19 22.90 -19.30
C ASP A 42 -1.64 22.82 -17.82
N SER A 43 -0.92 23.47 -16.92
CA SER A 43 -1.18 23.42 -15.46
C SER A 43 -2.62 23.74 -15.07
N VAL A 44 -3.27 24.67 -15.76
CA VAL A 44 -4.68 25.02 -15.53
C VAL A 44 -5.61 23.86 -15.90
N ASN A 45 -5.39 23.23 -17.05
CA ASN A 45 -6.19 22.09 -17.51
C ASN A 45 -5.96 20.86 -16.61
N ILE A 46 -4.69 20.60 -16.26
CA ILE A 46 -4.32 19.50 -15.36
C ILE A 46 -4.96 19.69 -13.98
N ALA A 47 -4.89 20.90 -13.40
CA ALA A 47 -5.51 21.20 -12.12
C ALA A 47 -7.03 20.99 -12.16
N SER A 48 -7.70 21.44 -13.21
CA SER A 48 -9.13 21.20 -13.46
C SER A 48 -9.45 19.71 -13.59
N ASP A 49 -8.65 18.95 -14.34
CA ASP A 49 -8.85 17.50 -14.52
C ASP A 49 -8.65 16.72 -13.22
N LEU A 50 -7.75 17.15 -12.36
CA LEU A 50 -7.50 16.58 -11.04
C LEU A 50 -8.44 17.12 -9.95
N ASN A 51 -9.31 18.07 -10.28
CA ASN A 51 -10.23 18.75 -9.36
C ASN A 51 -9.51 19.40 -8.16
N ILE A 52 -8.38 20.06 -8.42
CA ILE A 52 -7.60 20.82 -7.43
C ILE A 52 -7.41 22.26 -7.91
N SER A 53 -7.06 23.16 -6.99
CA SER A 53 -6.71 24.53 -7.37
C SER A 53 -5.37 24.59 -8.12
N VAL A 54 -5.20 25.57 -8.99
CA VAL A 54 -3.91 25.82 -9.67
C VAL A 54 -2.80 26.12 -8.67
N SER A 55 -3.14 26.78 -7.56
CA SER A 55 -2.20 27.03 -6.47
C SER A 55 -1.70 25.72 -5.83
N ASP A 56 -2.62 24.81 -5.51
CA ASP A 56 -2.28 23.50 -4.93
C ASP A 56 -1.47 22.65 -5.91
N PHE A 57 -1.84 22.69 -7.19
CA PHE A 57 -1.05 22.05 -8.24
C PHE A 57 0.40 22.55 -8.22
N ASN A 58 0.61 23.86 -8.24
CA ASN A 58 1.95 24.46 -8.27
C ASN A 58 2.77 24.09 -7.01
N ILE A 59 2.16 24.10 -5.83
CA ILE A 59 2.81 23.69 -4.58
C ILE A 59 3.28 22.23 -4.67
N LYS A 60 2.39 21.32 -5.07
CA LYS A 60 2.69 19.88 -5.20
C LYS A 60 3.72 19.61 -6.30
N PHE A 61 3.62 20.29 -7.44
CA PHE A 61 4.55 20.17 -8.55
C PHE A 61 5.96 20.64 -8.16
N ASN A 62 6.08 21.77 -7.49
CA ASN A 62 7.35 22.27 -7.01
C ASN A 62 7.98 21.36 -5.94
N LYS A 63 7.16 20.76 -5.07
CA LYS A 63 7.61 19.73 -4.13
C LYS A 63 8.17 18.50 -4.84
N ALA A 64 7.47 18.01 -5.87
CA ALA A 64 7.93 16.88 -6.68
C ALA A 64 9.24 17.20 -7.41
N ARG A 65 9.37 18.39 -8.03
CA ARG A 65 10.60 18.85 -8.69
C ARG A 65 11.80 18.95 -7.73
N LYS A 66 11.58 19.44 -6.51
CA LYS A 66 12.64 19.51 -5.48
C LYS A 66 13.13 18.12 -5.08
N PHE A 67 12.26 17.12 -5.06
CA PHE A 67 12.64 15.75 -4.78
C PHE A 67 13.45 15.16 -5.95
N SER A 68 12.89 15.17 -7.15
CA SER A 68 13.57 14.74 -8.38
C SER A 68 12.76 15.16 -9.61
N THR A 69 13.42 15.56 -10.68
CA THR A 69 12.78 15.83 -11.95
C THR A 69 12.48 14.56 -12.76
N LEU A 70 13.28 13.49 -12.56
CA LEU A 70 13.26 12.26 -13.35
C LEU A 70 12.67 11.05 -12.62
N LYS A 71 12.57 11.11 -11.28
CA LYS A 71 11.98 10.01 -10.50
C LYS A 71 10.54 10.31 -10.18
N ALA A 72 9.73 9.26 -10.20
CA ALA A 72 8.36 9.35 -9.75
C ALA A 72 8.27 9.71 -8.27
N SER A 73 7.32 10.57 -7.94
CA SER A 73 6.97 10.90 -6.57
C SER A 73 5.46 11.00 -6.39
N ILE A 74 4.97 10.83 -5.17
CA ILE A 74 3.53 10.90 -4.88
C ILE A 74 3.07 12.35 -5.02
N PHE A 75 2.07 12.56 -5.88
CA PHE A 75 1.43 13.85 -6.12
C PHE A 75 0.13 13.99 -5.31
N ILE A 76 -0.73 12.97 -5.36
CA ILE A 76 -1.93 12.85 -4.51
C ILE A 76 -1.93 11.45 -3.91
N SER A 77 -2.02 11.36 -2.59
CA SER A 77 -2.03 10.08 -1.86
C SER A 77 -3.44 9.67 -1.46
N SER A 78 -3.63 8.35 -1.34
CA SER A 78 -4.82 7.76 -0.68
C SER A 78 -6.16 8.08 -1.35
N LEU A 79 -6.17 8.18 -2.69
CA LEU A 79 -7.42 8.30 -3.44
C LEU A 79 -8.32 7.09 -3.19
N SER A 80 -9.60 7.35 -2.95
CA SER A 80 -10.64 6.32 -2.92
C SER A 80 -10.87 5.72 -4.32
N LYS A 81 -11.62 4.63 -4.37
CA LYS A 81 -12.00 4.02 -5.65
C LYS A 81 -12.80 4.97 -6.54
N GLU A 82 -13.68 5.77 -5.93
CA GLU A 82 -14.54 6.74 -6.60
C GLU A 82 -13.73 7.93 -7.16
N GLU A 83 -12.80 8.47 -6.38
CA GLU A 83 -11.90 9.53 -6.81
C GLU A 83 -10.98 9.05 -7.93
N TYR A 84 -10.42 7.84 -7.78
CA TYR A 84 -9.62 7.22 -8.83
C TYR A 84 -10.37 7.05 -10.13
N ALA A 85 -11.64 6.58 -10.09
CA ALA A 85 -12.45 6.38 -11.29
C ALA A 85 -12.61 7.69 -12.08
N LYS A 86 -12.84 8.81 -11.41
CA LYS A 86 -12.94 10.14 -12.04
C LYS A 86 -11.64 10.58 -12.71
N ILE A 87 -10.50 10.30 -12.08
CA ILE A 87 -9.18 10.63 -12.63
C ILE A 87 -8.83 9.68 -13.79
N GLN A 88 -9.19 8.40 -13.68
CA GLN A 88 -8.92 7.38 -14.69
C GLN A 88 -9.47 7.74 -16.07
N GLU A 89 -10.66 8.32 -16.13
CA GLU A 89 -11.28 8.78 -17.38
C GLU A 89 -10.46 9.85 -18.12
N LYS A 90 -9.65 10.60 -17.36
CA LYS A 90 -8.86 11.73 -17.85
C LYS A 90 -7.37 11.42 -17.99
N MET A 91 -6.91 10.22 -17.54
CA MET A 91 -5.49 9.84 -17.52
C MET A 91 -4.80 9.98 -18.89
N TRP A 92 -5.51 9.81 -19.97
CA TRP A 92 -4.98 9.97 -21.33
C TRP A 92 -4.50 11.40 -21.65
N ARG A 93 -4.97 12.42 -20.91
CA ARG A 93 -4.53 13.83 -20.99
C ARG A 93 -3.39 14.15 -20.04
N LEU A 94 -3.20 13.33 -18.99
CA LEU A 94 -2.30 13.60 -17.90
C LEU A 94 -0.92 13.00 -18.17
N SER A 95 -0.21 13.56 -19.17
CA SER A 95 1.17 13.13 -19.46
C SER A 95 2.06 13.33 -18.21
N GLY A 96 2.90 12.35 -17.93
CA GLY A 96 3.80 12.35 -16.75
C GLY A 96 3.13 11.94 -15.43
N PHE A 97 1.85 11.62 -15.46
CA PHE A 97 1.13 11.06 -14.31
C PHE A 97 0.85 9.58 -14.50
N PHE A 98 0.85 8.81 -13.42
CA PHE A 98 0.44 7.42 -13.40
C PHE A 98 -0.09 7.03 -12.03
N VAL A 99 -0.90 5.99 -11.99
CA VAL A 99 -1.55 5.53 -10.76
C VAL A 99 -0.87 4.29 -10.24
N GLN A 100 -0.61 4.28 -8.95
CA GLN A 100 -0.15 3.11 -8.20
C GLN A 100 -1.26 2.65 -7.26
N LYS A 101 -1.72 1.41 -7.44
CA LYS A 101 -2.64 0.77 -6.52
C LYS A 101 -1.87 0.29 -5.29
N ASN A 102 -2.35 0.68 -4.12
CA ASN A 102 -1.84 0.28 -2.81
C ASN A 102 -2.96 -0.32 -1.96
N SER A 103 -2.63 -0.82 -0.79
CA SER A 103 -3.58 -1.45 0.13
C SER A 103 -3.30 -1.03 1.57
N LYS A 104 -4.36 -0.61 2.27
CA LYS A 104 -4.34 -0.33 3.72
C LYS A 104 -5.00 -1.47 4.47
N ARG A 105 -4.45 -1.79 5.65
CA ARG A 105 -5.06 -2.73 6.57
C ARG A 105 -6.32 -2.12 7.17
N LYS A 106 -7.45 -2.84 7.10
CA LYS A 106 -8.74 -2.41 7.61
C LYS A 106 -9.19 -3.36 8.71
N TYR A 107 -9.37 -2.80 9.91
CA TYR A 107 -9.94 -3.50 11.06
C TYR A 107 -11.43 -3.17 11.11
N ASN A 108 -12.27 -4.19 10.89
CA ASN A 108 -13.71 -3.99 10.74
C ASN A 108 -14.44 -3.81 12.08
N TYR A 109 -13.76 -4.09 13.20
CA TYR A 109 -14.29 -3.99 14.56
C TYR A 109 -13.31 -3.23 15.43
N SER A 110 -13.82 -2.39 16.33
CA SER A 110 -13.05 -1.60 17.30
C SER A 110 -12.84 -2.34 18.64
N THR A 111 -12.83 -3.67 18.61
CA THR A 111 -12.69 -4.55 19.77
C THR A 111 -11.40 -5.35 19.67
N ALA A 112 -10.91 -5.88 20.79
CA ALA A 112 -9.75 -6.78 20.88
C ALA A 112 -8.49 -6.24 20.16
N ALA A 113 -8.25 -4.93 20.17
CA ALA A 113 -7.15 -4.28 19.46
C ALA A 113 -5.77 -4.87 19.84
N ASN A 114 -5.57 -5.21 21.13
CA ASN A 114 -4.34 -5.83 21.60
C ASN A 114 -4.12 -7.24 21.05
N LEU A 115 -5.19 -7.99 20.81
CA LEU A 115 -5.13 -9.32 20.20
C LEU A 115 -4.80 -9.22 18.70
N PHE A 116 -5.52 -8.39 17.96
CA PHE A 116 -5.29 -8.27 16.52
C PHE A 116 -3.96 -7.60 16.23
N GLY A 117 -3.60 -6.59 17.03
CA GLY A 117 -2.40 -5.80 16.82
C GLY A 117 -2.56 -4.81 15.64
N TYR A 118 -1.43 -4.37 15.12
CA TYR A 118 -1.39 -3.44 13.99
C TYR A 118 -0.14 -3.65 13.16
N ILE A 119 -0.11 -3.06 11.97
CA ILE A 119 1.04 -3.01 11.08
C ILE A 119 1.59 -1.58 11.00
N SER A 120 2.88 -1.44 10.79
CA SER A 120 3.51 -0.15 10.45
C SER A 120 4.68 -0.36 9.50
N GLU A 121 5.21 0.71 8.96
CA GLU A 121 6.40 0.65 8.14
C GLU A 121 7.61 0.11 8.92
N VAL A 122 8.45 -0.66 8.24
CA VAL A 122 9.70 -1.16 8.78
C VAL A 122 10.68 -0.01 9.05
N ASN A 123 11.47 -0.16 10.11
CA ASN A 123 12.51 0.80 10.46
C ASN A 123 13.89 0.32 9.94
N ASP A 124 14.90 1.20 10.03
CA ASP A 124 16.26 0.90 9.57
C ASP A 124 16.91 -0.29 10.31
N TYR A 125 16.56 -0.52 11.57
CA TYR A 125 17.06 -1.65 12.35
C TYR A 125 16.54 -2.98 11.79
N GLU A 126 15.26 -3.04 11.44
CA GLU A 126 14.63 -4.23 10.86
C GLU A 126 15.16 -4.54 9.47
N ILE A 127 15.37 -3.50 8.66
CA ILE A 127 15.97 -3.64 7.32
C ILE A 127 17.39 -4.21 7.41
N ARG A 128 18.17 -3.75 8.38
CA ARG A 128 19.55 -4.26 8.58
C ARG A 128 19.60 -5.70 9.08
N ASN A 129 18.66 -6.06 9.96
CA ASN A 129 18.66 -7.40 10.59
C ASN A 129 17.88 -8.46 9.80
N ASN A 130 17.07 -8.06 8.84
CA ASN A 130 16.29 -8.99 8.03
C ASN A 130 16.32 -8.57 6.55
N SER A 131 17.08 -9.29 5.76
CA SER A 131 17.28 -9.04 4.32
C SER A 131 15.99 -9.15 3.49
N TYR A 132 14.92 -9.67 4.08
CA TYR A 132 13.60 -9.73 3.45
C TYR A 132 13.01 -8.34 3.27
N TYR A 133 13.10 -7.48 4.30
CA TYR A 133 12.44 -6.18 4.30
C TYR A 133 13.23 -5.10 3.57
N ARG A 134 12.48 -4.15 3.01
CA ARG A 134 12.99 -2.93 2.37
C ARG A 134 12.21 -1.74 2.86
N SER A 135 12.78 -0.54 2.73
CA SER A 135 12.12 0.72 3.07
C SER A 135 10.77 0.83 2.35
N GLY A 136 9.73 1.27 3.07
CA GLY A 136 8.36 1.38 2.61
C GLY A 136 7.51 0.13 2.79
N GLU A 137 8.08 -1.01 3.21
CA GLU A 137 7.32 -2.23 3.48
C GLU A 137 6.68 -2.20 4.87
N MET A 138 5.57 -2.92 5.01
CA MET A 138 4.81 -2.99 6.26
C MET A 138 5.13 -4.28 7.02
N ILE A 139 5.20 -4.18 8.35
CA ILE A 139 5.44 -5.32 9.25
C ILE A 139 4.43 -5.30 10.40
N GLY A 140 4.02 -6.47 10.89
CA GLY A 140 3.20 -6.62 12.09
C GLY A 140 3.97 -6.24 13.36
N ARG A 141 3.42 -5.32 14.14
CA ARG A 141 4.06 -4.79 15.35
C ARG A 141 3.66 -5.52 16.62
N GLN A 142 2.43 -5.94 16.69
CA GLN A 142 1.83 -6.51 17.89
C GLN A 142 0.77 -7.56 17.56
N GLY A 143 0.39 -8.38 18.53
CA GLY A 143 -0.71 -9.33 18.45
C GLY A 143 -0.56 -10.34 17.32
N LEU A 144 -1.67 -10.73 16.73
CA LEU A 144 -1.74 -11.70 15.64
C LEU A 144 -0.99 -11.23 14.39
N GLU A 145 -1.00 -9.91 14.11
CA GLU A 145 -0.27 -9.35 12.99
C GLU A 145 1.24 -9.61 13.09
N LYS A 146 1.81 -9.56 14.32
CA LYS A 146 3.22 -9.87 14.57
C LYS A 146 3.48 -11.37 14.61
N THR A 147 2.67 -12.10 15.37
CA THR A 147 2.88 -13.54 15.60
C THR A 147 2.79 -14.36 14.30
N TYR A 148 1.86 -13.99 13.44
CA TYR A 148 1.62 -14.66 12.15
C TYR A 148 2.14 -13.86 10.95
N GLU A 149 3.13 -12.99 11.16
CA GLU A 149 3.68 -12.12 10.12
C GLU A 149 4.04 -12.87 8.84
N SER A 150 4.84 -13.94 8.94
CA SER A 150 5.28 -14.73 7.78
C SER A 150 4.11 -15.37 7.01
N THR A 151 3.06 -15.78 7.72
CA THR A 151 1.86 -16.39 7.15
C THR A 151 0.98 -15.36 6.46
N LEU A 152 0.82 -14.18 7.11
CA LEU A 152 -0.07 -13.12 6.65
C LEU A 152 0.53 -12.28 5.52
N ARG A 153 1.84 -12.04 5.52
CA ARG A 153 2.48 -11.24 4.47
C ARG A 153 2.62 -11.98 3.14
N GLY A 154 2.67 -13.33 3.16
CA GLY A 154 3.09 -14.12 2.02
C GLY A 154 4.54 -13.89 1.64
N GLU A 155 4.92 -14.28 0.44
CA GLU A 155 6.28 -14.06 -0.09
C GLU A 155 6.23 -13.22 -1.35
N LYS A 156 7.13 -12.26 -1.47
CA LYS A 156 7.21 -11.36 -2.61
C LYS A 156 7.78 -12.05 -3.83
N GLY A 157 7.19 -11.77 -4.98
CA GLY A 157 7.75 -12.09 -6.28
C GLY A 157 8.79 -11.04 -6.70
N VAL A 158 9.61 -11.38 -7.67
CA VAL A 158 10.63 -10.50 -8.22
C VAL A 158 10.55 -10.53 -9.74
N ASN A 159 10.43 -9.37 -10.35
CA ASN A 159 10.56 -9.21 -11.79
C ASN A 159 11.89 -8.51 -12.12
N TYR A 160 12.58 -9.00 -13.11
CA TYR A 160 13.86 -8.46 -13.56
C TYR A 160 13.64 -7.70 -14.88
N PHE A 161 13.98 -6.42 -14.88
CA PHE A 161 13.89 -5.56 -16.05
C PHE A 161 15.27 -5.11 -16.53
N GLN A 162 15.45 -5.11 -17.85
CA GLN A 162 16.65 -4.57 -18.47
C GLN A 162 16.49 -3.05 -18.65
N LYS A 163 17.56 -2.30 -18.32
CA LYS A 163 17.63 -0.85 -18.51
C LYS A 163 18.70 -0.45 -19.50
N ASP A 164 18.41 0.59 -20.28
CA ASP A 164 19.36 1.24 -21.16
C ASP A 164 20.38 2.10 -20.38
N LYS A 165 21.28 2.77 -21.12
CA LYS A 165 22.25 3.71 -20.56
C LYS A 165 21.62 4.97 -19.96
N PHE A 166 20.39 5.26 -20.29
CA PHE A 166 19.63 6.38 -19.77
C PHE A 166 18.68 5.97 -18.61
N ASN A 167 18.86 4.76 -18.06
CA ASN A 167 18.09 4.22 -16.94
C ASN A 167 16.64 3.92 -17.25
N ARG A 168 16.22 3.85 -18.53
CA ARG A 168 14.87 3.53 -18.99
C ARG A 168 14.71 2.03 -19.12
N ILE A 169 13.55 1.51 -18.71
CA ILE A 169 13.20 0.09 -18.86
C ILE A 169 12.97 -0.20 -20.36
N ILE A 170 13.74 -1.16 -20.88
CA ILE A 170 13.64 -1.59 -22.28
C ILE A 170 12.73 -2.81 -22.41
N GLY A 171 12.70 -3.68 -21.39
CA GLY A 171 11.91 -4.90 -21.38
C GLY A 171 12.27 -5.81 -20.24
N LYS A 172 11.71 -7.02 -20.22
CA LYS A 172 12.07 -8.05 -19.25
C LYS A 172 13.46 -8.60 -19.52
N TYR A 173 14.24 -8.79 -18.46
CA TYR A 173 15.54 -9.42 -18.56
C TYR A 173 15.38 -10.91 -18.91
N ASN A 174 16.11 -11.38 -19.94
CA ASN A 174 16.04 -12.74 -20.47
C ASN A 174 14.59 -13.28 -20.62
N ASN A 175 13.70 -12.47 -21.20
CA ASN A 175 12.28 -12.81 -21.42
C ASN A 175 11.54 -13.23 -20.12
N GLY A 176 12.05 -12.83 -18.94
CA GLY A 176 11.38 -13.12 -17.66
C GLY A 176 11.67 -14.50 -17.07
N ILE A 177 12.68 -15.24 -17.57
CA ILE A 177 13.06 -16.59 -17.07
C ILE A 177 13.40 -16.57 -15.56
N TYR A 178 13.92 -15.45 -15.05
CA TYR A 178 14.27 -15.28 -13.64
C TYR A 178 13.16 -14.65 -12.81
N ASP A 179 12.03 -14.32 -13.42
CA ASP A 179 10.89 -13.75 -12.69
C ASP A 179 10.28 -14.80 -11.75
N THR A 180 9.96 -14.38 -10.54
CA THR A 180 9.23 -15.20 -9.56
C THR A 180 7.89 -14.56 -9.25
N LEU A 181 6.83 -15.39 -9.18
CA LEU A 181 5.52 -14.92 -8.77
C LEU A 181 5.46 -14.79 -7.25
N PRO A 182 4.69 -13.83 -6.72
CA PRO A 182 4.44 -13.74 -5.29
C PRO A 182 3.64 -14.97 -4.82
N THR A 183 4.02 -15.51 -3.67
CA THR A 183 3.24 -16.59 -3.03
C THR A 183 2.08 -15.98 -2.26
N VAL A 184 0.88 -16.51 -2.50
CA VAL A 184 -0.34 -16.00 -1.88
C VAL A 184 -0.25 -16.10 -0.37
N SER A 185 -0.58 -15.02 0.32
CA SER A 185 -0.74 -14.99 1.77
C SER A 185 -1.89 -15.89 2.24
N LYS A 186 -1.74 -16.50 3.41
CA LYS A 186 -2.77 -17.38 3.97
C LYS A 186 -3.77 -16.59 4.81
N LYS A 187 -5.03 -16.98 4.73
CA LYS A 187 -6.09 -16.51 5.62
C LYS A 187 -5.92 -17.16 7.00
N LEU A 188 -6.19 -16.40 8.07
CA LEU A 188 -6.23 -16.91 9.43
C LEU A 188 -7.67 -17.00 9.90
N LYS A 189 -8.07 -18.20 10.35
CA LYS A 189 -9.35 -18.40 11.05
C LYS A 189 -9.05 -18.53 12.55
N LEU A 190 -9.65 -17.63 13.32
CA LEU A 190 -9.48 -17.56 14.76
C LEU A 190 -10.53 -18.41 15.47
N THR A 191 -10.23 -18.83 16.69
CA THR A 191 -11.20 -19.43 17.60
C THR A 191 -12.12 -18.43 18.28
N LEU A 192 -11.80 -17.14 18.16
CA LEU A 192 -12.59 -16.03 18.68
C LEU A 192 -13.97 -15.94 18.02
N ASP A 193 -15.00 -15.63 18.80
CA ASP A 193 -16.31 -15.15 18.33
C ASP A 193 -16.36 -13.63 18.46
N ILE A 194 -16.36 -12.94 17.33
CA ILE A 194 -16.28 -11.46 17.32
C ILE A 194 -17.53 -10.80 17.91
N SER A 195 -18.69 -11.47 17.83
CA SER A 195 -19.92 -10.94 18.39
C SER A 195 -19.90 -11.01 19.92
N LEU A 196 -19.43 -12.14 20.46
CA LEU A 196 -19.26 -12.33 21.90
C LEU A 196 -18.18 -11.36 22.44
N GLN A 197 -17.07 -11.19 21.73
CA GLN A 197 -16.03 -10.23 22.10
C GLN A 197 -16.57 -8.80 22.17
N THR A 198 -17.33 -8.37 21.15
CA THR A 198 -17.91 -7.03 21.10
C THR A 198 -18.93 -6.82 22.23
N TYR A 199 -19.71 -7.85 22.55
CA TYR A 199 -20.64 -7.83 23.68
C TYR A 199 -19.89 -7.70 25.01
N GLY A 200 -18.84 -8.49 25.22
CA GLY A 200 -17.98 -8.42 26.41
C GLY A 200 -17.38 -7.01 26.60
N ASP A 201 -16.84 -6.43 25.52
CA ASP A 201 -16.30 -5.07 25.56
C ASP A 201 -17.38 -4.03 25.93
N SER A 202 -18.60 -4.21 25.44
CA SER A 202 -19.74 -3.32 25.78
C SER A 202 -20.09 -3.37 27.27
N LEU A 203 -20.00 -4.54 27.90
CA LEU A 203 -20.23 -4.73 29.34
C LEU A 203 -19.11 -4.10 30.20
N MET A 204 -17.90 -4.03 29.64
CA MET A 204 -16.74 -3.45 30.29
C MET A 204 -16.62 -1.94 30.09
N ASN A 205 -17.50 -1.33 29.30
CA ASN A 205 -17.45 0.11 29.06
C ASN A 205 -17.48 0.90 30.39
N ASN A 206 -16.55 1.84 30.53
CA ASN A 206 -16.33 2.63 31.77
C ASN A 206 -15.98 1.80 33.02
N LYS A 207 -15.48 0.57 32.88
CA LYS A 207 -15.01 -0.27 33.96
C LYS A 207 -13.53 -0.60 33.83
N TYR A 208 -12.84 -0.75 34.95
CA TYR A 208 -11.45 -1.22 35.01
C TYR A 208 -11.45 -2.69 35.40
N GLY A 209 -10.89 -3.54 34.56
CA GLY A 209 -10.80 -4.98 34.82
C GLY A 209 -10.58 -5.79 33.55
N SER A 210 -10.61 -7.11 33.70
CA SER A 210 -10.56 -8.07 32.61
C SER A 210 -11.65 -9.12 32.78
N VAL A 211 -12.13 -9.65 31.67
CA VAL A 211 -13.10 -10.77 31.64
C VAL A 211 -12.46 -11.88 30.82
N VAL A 212 -12.50 -13.11 31.37
CA VAL A 212 -11.99 -14.32 30.72
C VAL A 212 -13.14 -15.29 30.51
#